data_9174a87fcbe1109dd2c53f9e55263107
#
_entry.id   9174a87fcbe1109dd2c53f9e55263107
#
_cell.length_a   1.000
_cell.length_b   1.000
_cell.length_c   1.000
_cell.angle_alpha   90.00
_cell.angle_beta   90.00
_cell.angle_gamma   90.00
#
_symmetry.space_group_name_H-M   'P 1'
#
loop_
_entity.id
_entity.type
_entity.pdbx_description
1 polymer ?
#
loop_
_entity_poly.entity_id
_entity_poly.type
_entity_poly.pdbx_seq_one_letter_code
_entity_poly.pdbx_strand_id
1 'polypeptide(L)'
;MATNVIARSLGKLNLALLSDCFEKIQTDEVIITQERLEHIKSRHPEDFDYFSMYGKESIASPDIILKDEKNAATVFMIKRLSETNLNVIVRVALDTDKDGFKNSVMTFYRLRNRNLEKMMKRHELLYKAE
;
A
#
# COMPACT_ATOMS: atom_id res chain seq x y z
N MET A 1 -15.63 -4.34 -26.59
CA MET A 1 -14.53 -3.38 -26.50
C MET A 1 -13.81 -3.51 -25.17
N ALA A 2 -12.51 -3.68 -25.22
CA ALA A 2 -11.73 -3.71 -24.00
C ALA A 2 -11.68 -2.30 -23.39
N THR A 3 -12.04 -2.21 -22.13
CA THR A 3 -11.89 -0.96 -21.38
C THR A 3 -10.44 -0.81 -21.00
N ASN A 4 -9.77 0.21 -21.50
CA ASN A 4 -8.40 0.50 -21.11
C ASN A 4 -8.40 1.09 -19.70
N VAL A 5 -7.85 0.34 -18.76
CA VAL A 5 -7.64 0.86 -17.41
C VAL A 5 -6.37 1.70 -17.42
N ILE A 6 -6.53 2.99 -17.14
CA ILE A 6 -5.39 3.88 -16.99
C ILE A 6 -4.85 3.70 -15.58
N ALA A 7 -3.59 3.33 -15.48
CA ALA A 7 -2.92 3.13 -14.21
C ALA A 7 -1.63 3.95 -14.16
N ARG A 8 -1.32 4.44 -12.98
CA ARG A 8 -0.06 5.15 -12.72
C ARG A 8 0.88 4.26 -11.96
N SER A 9 2.13 4.22 -12.38
CA SER A 9 3.18 3.54 -11.66
C SER A 9 3.55 4.31 -10.41
N LEU A 10 3.68 3.58 -9.29
CA LEU A 10 4.11 4.12 -8.01
C LEU A 10 5.49 3.58 -7.61
N GLY A 11 6.22 3.02 -8.56
CA GLY A 11 7.52 2.43 -8.29
C GLY A 11 7.43 0.97 -7.90
N LYS A 12 8.34 0.53 -7.06
CA LYS A 12 8.51 -0.89 -6.75
C LYS A 12 8.50 -1.16 -5.26
N LEU A 13 7.91 -2.31 -4.89
CA LEU A 13 8.04 -2.87 -3.55
C LEU A 13 9.49 -3.33 -3.32
N ASN A 14 9.93 -3.25 -2.09
CA ASN A 14 11.13 -3.98 -1.67
C ASN A 14 10.68 -5.39 -1.28
N LEU A 15 10.80 -6.34 -2.20
CA LEU A 15 10.33 -7.71 -2.01
C LEU A 15 10.98 -8.42 -0.83
N ALA A 16 12.21 -8.02 -0.47
CA ALA A 16 12.90 -8.60 0.68
C ALA A 16 12.13 -8.40 1.99
N LEU A 17 11.36 -7.33 2.10
CA LEU A 17 10.56 -7.06 3.30
C LEU A 17 9.34 -7.96 3.42
N LEU A 18 8.92 -8.59 2.33
CA LEU A 18 7.71 -9.40 2.25
C LEU A 18 7.97 -10.88 1.95
N SER A 19 9.23 -11.27 1.76
CA SER A 19 9.60 -12.63 1.32
C SER A 19 9.14 -13.73 2.27
N ASP A 20 9.09 -13.45 3.57
CA ASP A 20 8.65 -14.43 4.57
C ASP A 20 7.13 -14.40 4.81
N CYS A 21 6.43 -13.47 4.17
CA CYS A 21 5.00 -13.22 4.42
C CYS A 21 4.10 -13.86 3.36
N PHE A 22 4.61 -14.00 2.15
CA PHE A 22 3.89 -14.54 1.01
C PHE A 22 4.78 -15.53 0.27
N GLU A 23 4.18 -16.62 -0.20
CA GLU A 23 4.94 -17.68 -0.88
C GLU A 23 5.72 -17.18 -2.08
N LYS A 24 5.05 -16.46 -2.97
CA LYS A 24 5.71 -15.92 -4.15
C LYS A 24 4.95 -14.73 -4.71
N ILE A 25 5.64 -13.61 -4.77
CA ILE A 25 5.10 -12.38 -5.33
C ILE A 25 5.47 -12.32 -6.81
N GLN A 26 4.47 -12.12 -7.66
CA GLN A 26 4.61 -12.14 -9.11
C GLN A 26 5.47 -11.01 -9.66
N THR A 27 5.38 -9.82 -9.06
CA THR A 27 6.08 -8.63 -9.54
C THR A 27 6.32 -7.66 -8.38
N ASP A 28 7.32 -6.80 -8.53
CA ASP A 28 7.56 -5.72 -7.56
C ASP A 28 6.87 -4.41 -7.96
N GLU A 29 6.32 -4.33 -9.19
CA GLU A 29 5.66 -3.12 -9.66
C GLU A 29 4.37 -2.82 -8.91
N VAL A 30 4.19 -1.54 -8.53
CA VAL A 30 2.98 -1.08 -7.84
C VAL A 30 2.29 -0.02 -8.69
N ILE A 31 0.99 -0.15 -8.83
CA ILE A 31 0.15 0.81 -9.57
C ILE A 31 -1.01 1.30 -8.71
N ILE A 32 -1.58 2.42 -9.13
CA ILE A 32 -2.91 2.85 -8.71
C ILE A 32 -3.70 3.22 -9.95
N THR A 33 -4.98 2.84 -10.04
CA THR A 33 -5.80 3.22 -11.17
C THR A 33 -6.15 4.70 -11.08
N GLN A 34 -6.25 5.35 -12.24
CA GLN A 34 -6.60 6.76 -12.32
C GLN A 34 -7.97 7.03 -11.69
N GLU A 35 -8.93 6.14 -11.92
CA GLU A 35 -10.27 6.23 -11.34
C GLU A 35 -10.22 6.26 -9.80
N ARG A 36 -9.45 5.35 -9.21
CA ARG A 36 -9.31 5.28 -7.75
C ARG A 36 -8.62 6.52 -7.20
N LEU A 37 -7.58 6.97 -7.88
CA LEU A 37 -6.84 8.17 -7.48
C LEU A 37 -7.74 9.41 -7.46
N GLU A 38 -8.54 9.59 -8.52
CA GLU A 38 -9.48 10.70 -8.62
C GLU A 38 -10.58 10.63 -7.58
N HIS A 39 -11.08 9.42 -7.31
CA HIS A 39 -12.09 9.20 -6.28
C HIS A 39 -11.60 9.63 -4.90
N ILE A 40 -10.40 9.23 -4.53
CA ILE A 40 -9.81 9.59 -3.23
C ILE A 40 -9.50 11.09 -3.18
N LYS A 41 -8.95 11.65 -4.25
CA LYS A 41 -8.67 13.07 -4.36
C LYS A 41 -9.93 13.91 -4.15
N SER A 42 -11.04 13.48 -4.74
CA SER A 42 -12.32 14.16 -4.62
C SER A 42 -12.89 14.12 -3.21
N ARG A 43 -12.79 12.96 -2.55
CA ARG A 43 -13.37 12.75 -1.22
C ARG A 43 -12.46 13.17 -0.07
N HIS A 44 -11.16 12.99 -0.25
CA HIS A 44 -10.17 13.22 0.81
C HIS A 44 -8.96 13.96 0.24
N PRO A 45 -9.13 15.25 -0.15
CA PRO A 45 -8.06 16.00 -0.82
C PRO A 45 -6.80 16.16 0.03
N GLU A 46 -6.93 16.23 1.35
CA GLU A 46 -5.76 16.32 2.23
C GLU A 46 -4.95 15.03 2.24
N ASP A 47 -5.63 13.89 2.25
CA ASP A 47 -4.96 12.59 2.19
C ASP A 47 -4.27 12.42 0.84
N PHE A 48 -4.89 12.90 -0.23
CA PHE A 48 -4.29 12.90 -1.55
C PHE A 48 -2.99 13.71 -1.58
N ASP A 49 -2.94 14.88 -0.92
CA ASP A 49 -1.73 15.71 -0.87
C ASP A 49 -0.58 14.97 -0.19
N TYR A 50 -0.85 14.30 0.93
CA TYR A 50 0.15 13.49 1.62
C TYR A 50 0.61 12.32 0.76
N PHE A 51 -0.31 11.67 0.07
CA PHE A 51 0.03 10.57 -0.83
C PHE A 51 0.90 11.05 -2.01
N SER A 52 0.62 12.22 -2.56
CA SER A 52 1.42 12.81 -3.64
C SER A 52 2.86 13.06 -3.21
N MET A 53 3.06 13.47 -1.95
CA MET A 53 4.39 13.74 -1.42
C MET A 53 5.14 12.49 -0.95
N TYR A 54 4.44 11.55 -0.31
CA TYR A 54 5.07 10.45 0.42
C TYR A 54 4.64 9.05 -0.01
N GLY A 55 3.69 8.93 -0.93
CA GLY A 55 3.14 7.63 -1.34
C GLY A 55 4.17 6.67 -1.89
N LYS A 56 5.04 7.14 -2.77
CA LYS A 56 6.10 6.31 -3.35
C LYS A 56 7.10 5.85 -2.29
N GLU A 57 7.43 6.72 -1.35
CA GLU A 57 8.33 6.40 -0.25
C GLU A 57 7.70 5.38 0.71
N SER A 58 6.39 5.50 0.96
CA SER A 58 5.66 4.52 1.77
C SER A 58 5.72 3.11 1.17
N ILE A 59 5.76 3.02 -0.13
CA ILE A 59 5.82 1.75 -0.87
C ILE A 59 7.25 1.21 -0.92
N ALA A 60 8.22 2.05 -1.27
CA ALA A 60 9.61 1.64 -1.44
C ALA A 60 10.34 1.44 -0.12
N SER A 61 10.00 2.25 0.87
CA SER A 61 10.74 2.34 2.14
C SER A 61 9.78 2.56 3.32
N PRO A 62 8.84 1.65 3.56
CA PRO A 62 7.91 1.81 4.67
C PRO A 62 8.63 1.70 6.01
N ASP A 63 8.07 2.32 7.02
CA ASP A 63 8.56 2.17 8.40
C ASP A 63 7.91 0.99 9.10
N ILE A 64 6.67 0.67 8.74
CA ILE A 64 5.90 -0.43 9.31
C ILE A 64 5.08 -1.09 8.21
N ILE A 65 5.05 -2.43 8.21
CA ILE A 65 4.13 -3.20 7.37
C ILE A 65 3.30 -4.10 8.28
N LEU A 66 1.98 -4.00 8.17
CA LEU A 66 1.04 -4.84 8.88
C LEU A 66 0.24 -5.67 7.89
N LYS A 67 -0.18 -6.86 8.31
CA LYS A 67 -1.02 -7.73 7.49
C LYS A 67 -2.49 -7.36 7.66
N ASP A 68 -3.22 -7.34 6.55
CA ASP A 68 -4.68 -7.23 6.59
C ASP A 68 -5.26 -8.64 6.54
N GLU A 69 -5.69 -9.15 7.70
CA GLU A 69 -6.21 -10.51 7.81
C GLU A 69 -7.59 -10.69 7.18
N LYS A 70 -8.30 -9.59 6.94
CA LYS A 70 -9.64 -9.63 6.35
C LYS A 70 -9.62 -9.73 4.83
N ASN A 71 -8.56 -9.23 4.20
CA ASN A 71 -8.43 -9.22 2.75
C ASN A 71 -7.19 -9.99 2.33
N ALA A 72 -7.39 -11.00 1.47
CA ALA A 72 -6.30 -11.86 1.01
C ALA A 72 -5.19 -11.03 0.35
N ALA A 73 -3.95 -11.38 0.64
CA ALA A 73 -2.74 -10.79 0.04
C ALA A 73 -2.68 -9.26 0.13
N THR A 74 -3.21 -8.70 1.20
CA THR A 74 -3.27 -7.25 1.39
C THR A 74 -2.46 -6.83 2.61
N VAL A 75 -1.73 -5.73 2.47
CA VAL A 75 -0.87 -5.21 3.54
C VAL A 75 -1.08 -3.71 3.72
N PHE A 76 -0.82 -3.25 4.94
CA PHE A 76 -0.78 -1.84 5.30
C PHE A 76 0.68 -1.39 5.30
N MET A 77 1.05 -0.51 4.38
CA MET A 77 2.40 0.02 4.28
C MET A 77 2.42 1.43 4.84
N ILE A 78 3.01 1.58 6.01
CA ILE A 78 2.90 2.81 6.79
C ILE A 78 4.23 3.55 6.83
N LYS A 79 4.19 4.82 6.45
CA LYS A 79 5.31 5.74 6.54
C LYS A 79 5.07 6.70 7.71
N ARG A 80 6.00 6.77 8.63
CA ARG A 80 5.92 7.70 9.76
C ARG A 80 6.44 9.07 9.33
N LEU A 81 5.63 10.09 9.56
CA LEU A 81 5.96 11.48 9.25
C LEU A 81 6.02 12.29 10.55
N SER A 82 6.43 13.55 10.46
CA SER A 82 6.60 14.37 11.67
C SER A 82 5.32 14.63 12.45
N GLU A 83 4.21 14.84 11.74
CA GLU A 83 2.92 15.21 12.35
C GLU A 83 1.88 14.11 12.34
N THR A 84 2.02 13.17 11.43
CA THR A 84 1.06 12.09 11.22
C THR A 84 1.77 10.92 10.55
N ASN A 85 1.00 9.92 10.14
CA ASN A 85 1.53 8.78 9.38
C ASN A 85 0.71 8.65 8.11
N LEU A 86 1.32 8.15 7.03
CA LEU A 86 0.60 7.81 5.82
C LEU A 86 0.48 6.30 5.73
N ASN A 87 -0.76 5.81 5.65
CA ASN A 87 -1.04 4.39 5.44
C ASN A 87 -1.45 4.17 3.99
N VAL A 88 -0.69 3.35 3.28
CA VAL A 88 -0.98 2.96 1.90
C VAL A 88 -1.32 1.47 1.92
N ILE A 89 -2.54 1.13 1.51
CA ILE A 89 -3.03 -0.24 1.53
C ILE A 89 -2.81 -0.85 0.15
N VAL A 90 -2.01 -1.93 0.11
CA VAL A 90 -1.57 -2.56 -1.14
C VAL A 90 -2.04 -4.00 -1.21
N ARG A 91 -2.71 -4.36 -2.31
CA ARG A 91 -2.99 -5.75 -2.67
C ARG A 91 -1.79 -6.27 -3.45
N VAL A 92 -1.14 -7.26 -2.90
CA VAL A 92 0.07 -7.85 -3.49
C VAL A 92 -0.32 -8.87 -4.57
N ALA A 93 0.35 -8.82 -5.71
CA ALA A 93 0.12 -9.76 -6.81
C ALA A 93 0.93 -11.04 -6.56
N LEU A 94 0.24 -12.14 -6.30
CA LEU A 94 0.86 -13.43 -6.04
C LEU A 94 1.01 -14.25 -7.31
N ASP A 95 1.88 -15.24 -7.27
CA ASP A 95 2.12 -16.16 -8.38
C ASP A 95 0.86 -16.94 -8.77
N THR A 96 -0.07 -17.11 -7.81
CA THR A 96 -1.36 -17.77 -8.03
C THR A 96 -2.40 -16.86 -8.69
N ASP A 97 -2.13 -15.55 -8.76
CA ASP A 97 -2.99 -14.61 -9.46
C ASP A 97 -2.78 -14.73 -10.97
N LYS A 98 -3.68 -14.13 -11.73
CA LYS A 98 -3.59 -14.09 -13.19
C LYS A 98 -2.25 -13.48 -13.64
N ASP A 99 -1.63 -14.04 -14.66
CA ASP A 99 -0.40 -13.54 -15.22
C ASP A 99 -0.54 -12.07 -15.66
N GLY A 100 0.45 -11.27 -15.29
CA GLY A 100 0.46 -9.84 -15.59
C GLY A 100 -0.25 -8.98 -14.56
N PHE A 101 -0.79 -9.58 -13.49
CA PHE A 101 -1.40 -8.86 -12.39
C PHE A 101 -0.34 -8.01 -11.68
N LYS A 102 -0.68 -6.76 -11.35
CA LYS A 102 0.23 -5.84 -10.65
C LYS A 102 -0.17 -5.67 -9.20
N ASN A 103 0.79 -5.34 -8.35
CA ASN A 103 0.48 -4.90 -7.00
C ASN A 103 -0.30 -3.58 -7.11
N SER A 104 -1.41 -3.47 -6.40
CA SER A 104 -2.33 -2.34 -6.56
C SER A 104 -2.60 -1.63 -5.25
N VAL A 105 -2.50 -0.31 -5.26
CA VAL A 105 -2.96 0.50 -4.14
C VAL A 105 -4.48 0.46 -4.12
N MET A 106 -5.03 -0.02 -3.01
CA MET A 106 -6.47 -0.13 -2.81
C MET A 106 -7.05 1.17 -2.26
N THR A 107 -6.33 1.78 -1.33
CA THR A 107 -6.65 3.09 -0.77
C THR A 107 -5.45 3.62 0.01
N PHE A 108 -5.56 4.85 0.45
CA PHE A 108 -4.56 5.46 1.34
C PHE A 108 -5.24 6.52 2.20
N TYR A 109 -4.70 6.76 3.38
CA TYR A 109 -5.20 7.80 4.27
C TYR A 109 -4.15 8.12 5.35
N ARG A 110 -4.29 9.30 5.93
CA ARG A 110 -3.47 9.68 7.08
C ARG A 110 -3.90 8.89 8.30
N LEU A 111 -2.95 8.54 9.13
CA LEU A 111 -3.18 7.71 10.31
C LEU A 111 -2.48 8.35 11.51
N ARG A 112 -3.26 8.79 12.49
CA ARG A 112 -2.71 9.35 13.73
C ARG A 112 -1.99 8.28 14.54
N ASN A 113 -0.97 8.68 15.30
CA ASN A 113 -0.21 7.75 16.13
C ASN A 113 -1.09 6.87 17.02
N ARG A 114 -2.12 7.44 17.60
CA ARG A 114 -3.10 6.72 18.43
C ARG A 114 -3.75 5.57 17.67
N ASN A 115 -4.15 5.83 16.45
CA ASN A 115 -4.79 4.82 15.59
C ASN A 115 -3.76 3.81 15.08
N LEU A 116 -2.54 4.25 14.81
CA LEU A 116 -1.46 3.35 14.43
C LEU A 116 -1.19 2.34 15.57
N GLU A 117 -1.12 2.78 16.81
CA GLU A 117 -0.93 1.91 17.96
C GLU A 117 -2.03 0.86 18.05
N LYS A 118 -3.29 1.26 17.82
CA LYS A 118 -4.42 0.33 17.79
C LYS A 118 -4.30 -0.69 16.68
N MET A 119 -3.88 -0.26 15.50
CA MET A 119 -3.67 -1.16 14.36
C MET A 119 -2.56 -2.16 14.65
N MET A 120 -1.47 -1.73 15.26
CA MET A 120 -0.35 -2.60 15.59
C MET A 120 -0.74 -3.69 16.60
N LYS A 121 -1.75 -3.44 17.42
CA LYS A 121 -2.28 -4.44 18.35
C LYS A 121 -3.25 -5.42 17.69
N ARG A 122 -3.90 -5.01 16.61
CA ARG A 122 -4.93 -5.82 15.92
C ARG A 122 -4.41 -6.65 14.77
N HIS A 123 -3.30 -6.23 14.17
CA HIS A 123 -2.77 -6.84 12.94
C HIS A 123 -1.40 -7.42 13.17
N GLU A 124 -1.09 -8.49 12.44
CA GLU A 124 0.23 -9.10 12.47
C GLU A 124 1.27 -8.13 11.94
N LEU A 125 2.34 -7.92 12.70
CA LEU A 125 3.46 -7.09 12.29
C LEU A 125 4.35 -7.90 11.34
N LEU A 126 4.47 -7.44 10.09
CA LEU A 126 5.29 -8.10 9.08
C LEU A 126 6.69 -7.48 8.99
N TYR A 127 6.79 -6.19 9.25
CA TYR A 127 8.05 -5.47 9.17
C TYR A 127 7.99 -4.19 10.02
N LYS A 128 9.09 -3.88 10.66
CA LYS A 128 9.27 -2.60 11.37
C LYS A 128 10.71 -2.13 11.18
N ALA A 129 10.88 -0.93 10.62
CA ALA A 129 12.17 -0.29 10.46
C ALA A 129 12.75 0.08 11.81
N GLU A 130 14.05 -0.03 11.92
CA GLU A 130 14.79 0.37 13.12
C GLU A 130 14.96 1.90 13.23
#